data_4d08ad9fc6f50e5e6c8c345a7a10bdef
#
_entry.id   4d08ad9fc6f50e5e6c8c345a7a10bdef
#
_cell.length_a   1.000
_cell.length_b   1.000
_cell.length_c   1.000
_cell.angle_alpha   90.00
_cell.angle_beta   90.00
_cell.angle_gamma   90.00
#
_symmetry.space_group_name_H-M   'P 1'
#
loop_
_entity.id
_entity.type
_entity.pdbx_description
1 polymer ?
#
loop_
_entity_poly.entity_id
_entity_poly.type
_entity_poly.pdbx_seq_one_letter_code
_entity_poly.pdbx_strand_id
1 'polypeptide(L)'
;MKKIIAVLLTLCCMALILSGVLASRLAKRIVEPLNKLDLERPLDNDSYEELSPLLSRINKQRAQIAEQLAELRHRTDEFEQVTGNMKEGLVLIDTNENVLSINSAARNIFSAAEDCIGKSFLTVDRSRDLNAAIHSAFEHGHSEIHSDKNGRTYQFDISRIDSDGSAFGAVILLFDITDRENAEKLRREFTANVSHELKAPLQGIIGSAELIESGMVKAADMPRFVGHIREEAQRLVSLVNDIIRLSQLDEGDSLPTGRVDLLAVAEEAAADLSEAAKARNISLLAEGESIFVFGIKRLLYEVIYNLGENAVKYNVENGNVLISVAKEENSAVLTVKDSGIGIAPEHQSRIFERFYRVDKSHSKASGGTGLGLSIVKHAVQRHGGKIELESEPGKGTTIRVILPAAK
;
A
#
# COMPACT_ATOMS: atom_id res chain seq x y z
N MET A 1 40.18 -105.90 -0.66
CA MET A 1 39.12 -104.88 -0.44
C MET A 1 39.48 -103.79 0.58
N LYS A 2 39.86 -104.09 1.82
CA LYS A 2 40.18 -103.03 2.84
C LYS A 2 41.25 -102.02 2.44
N LYS A 3 42.32 -102.43 1.75
CA LYS A 3 43.37 -101.50 1.29
C LYS A 3 42.95 -100.57 0.16
N ILE A 4 42.02 -100.97 -0.69
CA ILE A 4 41.51 -100.13 -1.82
C ILE A 4 40.53 -99.09 -1.27
N ILE A 5 39.71 -99.43 -0.27
CA ILE A 5 38.80 -98.51 0.39
C ILE A 5 39.55 -97.42 1.20
N ALA A 6 40.67 -97.80 1.83
CA ALA A 6 41.52 -96.87 2.57
C ALA A 6 42.21 -95.86 1.62
N VAL A 7 42.68 -96.31 0.46
CA VAL A 7 43.27 -95.42 -0.57
C VAL A 7 42.21 -94.47 -1.15
N LEU A 8 41.02 -94.94 -1.41
CA LEU A 8 39.90 -94.11 -1.90
C LEU A 8 39.49 -93.05 -0.89
N LEU A 9 39.44 -93.44 0.40
CA LEU A 9 39.08 -92.49 1.47
C LEU A 9 40.19 -91.41 1.65
N THR A 10 41.47 -91.80 1.55
CA THR A 10 42.55 -90.77 1.66
C THR A 10 42.60 -89.87 0.42
N LEU A 11 42.30 -90.35 -0.77
CA LEU A 11 42.16 -89.53 -1.97
C LEU A 11 40.96 -88.56 -1.84
N CYS A 12 39.81 -89.00 -1.32
CA CYS A 12 38.64 -88.17 -1.08
C CYS A 12 38.89 -87.08 -0.04
N CYS A 13 39.59 -87.47 1.02
CA CYS A 13 39.98 -86.46 2.07
C CYS A 13 40.99 -85.47 1.48
N MET A 14 41.96 -85.87 0.69
CA MET A 14 42.90 -84.98 0.04
C MET A 14 42.18 -84.03 -0.95
N ALA A 15 41.26 -84.55 -1.73
CA ALA A 15 40.44 -83.74 -2.64
C ALA A 15 39.56 -82.68 -1.90
N LEU A 16 38.96 -83.09 -0.80
CA LEU A 16 38.17 -82.15 0.09
C LEU A 16 39.08 -81.07 0.68
N ILE A 17 40.29 -81.49 1.19
CA ILE A 17 41.24 -80.50 1.73
C ILE A 17 41.73 -79.56 0.66
N LEU A 18 42.02 -80.05 -0.50
CA LEU A 18 42.50 -79.25 -1.66
C LEU A 18 41.40 -78.33 -2.13
N SER A 19 40.13 -78.77 -2.23
CA SER A 19 38.97 -77.99 -2.56
C SER A 19 38.72 -76.85 -1.50
N GLY A 20 38.83 -77.20 -0.23
CA GLY A 20 38.69 -76.19 0.87
C GLY A 20 39.81 -75.13 0.83
N VAL A 21 41.07 -75.58 0.54
CA VAL A 21 42.18 -74.64 0.41
C VAL A 21 42.00 -73.74 -0.83
N LEU A 22 41.56 -74.36 -1.94
CA LEU A 22 41.31 -73.61 -3.19
C LEU A 22 40.15 -72.55 -3.01
N ALA A 23 39.05 -73.01 -2.39
CA ALA A 23 37.89 -72.15 -2.08
C ALA A 23 38.27 -70.96 -1.15
N SER A 24 39.06 -71.28 -0.09
CA SER A 24 39.57 -70.28 0.82
C SER A 24 40.52 -69.25 0.15
N ARG A 25 41.43 -69.80 -0.77
CA ARG A 25 42.29 -68.88 -1.54
C ARG A 25 41.53 -68.04 -2.55
N LEU A 26 40.54 -68.60 -3.22
CA LEU A 26 39.64 -67.84 -4.13
C LEU A 26 38.81 -66.77 -3.35
N ALA A 27 38.27 -67.18 -2.20
CA ALA A 27 37.51 -66.20 -1.34
C ALA A 27 38.41 -65.02 -0.89
N LYS A 28 39.62 -65.31 -0.42
CA LYS A 28 40.56 -64.24 -0.01
C LYS A 28 41.06 -63.41 -1.20
N ARG A 29 41.21 -64.00 -2.38
CA ARG A 29 41.74 -63.31 -3.55
C ARG A 29 40.70 -62.50 -4.31
N ILE A 30 39.40 -62.84 -4.22
CA ILE A 30 38.31 -62.19 -4.95
C ILE A 30 37.39 -61.43 -4.01
N VAL A 31 36.92 -62.06 -2.89
CA VAL A 31 35.88 -61.49 -2.03
C VAL A 31 36.45 -60.43 -1.04
N GLU A 32 37.62 -60.68 -0.50
CA GLU A 32 38.22 -59.78 0.49
C GLU A 32 38.60 -58.43 -0.13
N PRO A 33 39.17 -58.37 -1.34
CA PRO A 33 39.44 -57.13 -2.05
C PRO A 33 38.17 -56.42 -2.52
N LEU A 34 37.14 -57.19 -2.94
CA LEU A 34 35.85 -56.60 -3.34
C LEU A 34 35.19 -55.88 -2.19
N ASN A 35 35.30 -56.43 -0.96
CA ASN A 35 34.76 -55.83 0.25
C ASN A 35 35.59 -54.64 0.79
N LYS A 36 36.84 -54.50 0.29
CA LYS A 36 37.72 -53.36 0.66
C LYS A 36 37.71 -52.23 -0.35
N LEU A 37 36.92 -52.37 -1.45
CA LEU A 37 36.78 -51.30 -2.44
C LEU A 37 36.21 -50.02 -1.80
N ASP A 38 36.92 -48.95 -1.92
CA ASP A 38 36.43 -47.63 -1.56
C ASP A 38 35.54 -47.11 -2.70
N LEU A 39 34.23 -47.20 -2.48
CA LEU A 39 33.24 -46.68 -3.42
C LEU A 39 33.10 -45.15 -3.37
N GLU A 40 33.70 -44.50 -2.35
CA GLU A 40 33.76 -43.05 -2.31
C GLU A 40 34.85 -42.48 -3.21
N ARG A 41 35.91 -43.30 -3.46
CA ARG A 41 36.99 -42.95 -4.38
C ARG A 41 37.26 -44.11 -5.34
N PRO A 42 36.35 -44.34 -6.31
CA PRO A 42 36.44 -45.53 -7.18
C PRO A 42 37.74 -45.63 -7.98
N LEU A 43 38.34 -44.48 -8.32
CA LEU A 43 39.59 -44.44 -9.14
C LEU A 43 40.86 -44.68 -8.31
N ASP A 44 40.79 -44.59 -6.97
CA ASP A 44 41.95 -44.82 -6.07
C ASP A 44 42.16 -46.34 -5.79
N ASN A 45 41.31 -47.22 -6.36
CA ASN A 45 41.38 -48.65 -6.17
C ASN A 45 42.30 -49.32 -7.23
N ASP A 46 43.59 -48.99 -7.23
CA ASP A 46 44.59 -49.48 -8.24
C ASP A 46 44.88 -50.99 -8.20
N SER A 47 44.25 -51.74 -7.29
CA SER A 47 44.64 -53.15 -7.03
C SER A 47 44.03 -54.15 -8.00
N TYR A 48 43.11 -53.77 -8.91
CA TYR A 48 42.43 -54.76 -9.80
C TYR A 48 42.11 -54.14 -11.16
N GLU A 49 42.95 -54.50 -12.18
CA GLU A 49 42.75 -54.12 -13.58
C GLU A 49 41.40 -54.59 -14.14
N GLU A 50 40.92 -55.79 -13.71
CA GLU A 50 39.68 -56.41 -14.19
C GLU A 50 38.43 -55.63 -13.70
N LEU A 51 38.53 -54.89 -12.59
CA LEU A 51 37.41 -54.07 -12.05
C LEU A 51 37.43 -52.61 -12.56
N SER A 52 38.49 -52.19 -13.22
CA SER A 52 38.65 -50.82 -13.74
C SER A 52 37.48 -50.36 -14.60
N PRO A 53 36.88 -51.16 -15.51
CA PRO A 53 35.71 -50.74 -16.31
C PRO A 53 34.46 -50.50 -15.43
N LEU A 54 34.28 -51.33 -14.38
CA LEU A 54 33.15 -51.17 -13.44
C LEU A 54 33.32 -49.93 -12.54
N LEU A 55 34.50 -49.72 -11.99
CA LEU A 55 34.86 -48.57 -11.18
C LEU A 55 34.74 -47.26 -11.98
N SER A 56 35.17 -47.26 -13.23
CA SER A 56 35.00 -46.11 -14.12
C SER A 56 33.52 -45.80 -14.38
N ARG A 57 32.66 -46.82 -14.55
CA ARG A 57 31.23 -46.67 -14.73
C ARG A 57 30.54 -46.11 -13.46
N ILE A 58 30.91 -46.60 -12.29
CA ILE A 58 30.44 -46.11 -10.98
C ILE A 58 30.84 -44.63 -10.79
N ASN A 59 32.10 -44.30 -11.10
CA ASN A 59 32.56 -42.90 -11.00
C ASN A 59 31.79 -41.98 -11.94
N LYS A 60 31.51 -42.42 -13.17
CA LYS A 60 30.69 -41.66 -14.13
C LYS A 60 29.25 -41.44 -13.63
N GLN A 61 28.62 -42.49 -13.08
CA GLN A 61 27.26 -42.36 -12.51
C GLN A 61 27.24 -41.41 -11.29
N ARG A 62 28.24 -41.49 -10.41
CA ARG A 62 28.36 -40.58 -9.27
C ARG A 62 28.52 -39.11 -9.72
N ALA A 63 29.40 -38.88 -10.70
CA ALA A 63 29.59 -37.56 -11.29
C ALA A 63 28.26 -37.02 -11.86
N GLN A 64 27.51 -37.85 -12.57
CA GLN A 64 26.21 -37.47 -13.13
C GLN A 64 25.17 -37.18 -12.04
N ILE A 65 25.11 -38.00 -10.99
CA ILE A 65 24.21 -37.75 -9.83
C ILE A 65 24.60 -36.46 -9.12
N ALA A 66 25.91 -36.24 -8.91
CA ALA A 66 26.39 -35.01 -8.27
C ALA A 66 26.03 -33.76 -9.09
N GLU A 67 26.17 -33.82 -10.40
CA GLU A 67 25.78 -32.75 -11.33
C GLU A 67 24.27 -32.49 -11.29
N GLN A 68 23.43 -33.52 -11.31
CA GLN A 68 21.98 -33.41 -11.21
C GLN A 68 21.53 -32.80 -9.87
N LEU A 69 22.19 -33.23 -8.77
CA LEU A 69 21.91 -32.66 -7.44
C LEU A 69 22.34 -31.19 -7.35
N ALA A 70 23.46 -30.81 -7.94
CA ALA A 70 23.92 -29.43 -8.01
C ALA A 70 22.95 -28.57 -8.83
N GLU A 71 22.48 -29.08 -9.99
CA GLU A 71 21.48 -28.37 -10.81
C GLU A 71 20.13 -28.20 -10.07
N LEU A 72 19.65 -29.26 -9.40
CA LEU A 72 18.41 -29.15 -8.58
C LEU A 72 18.55 -28.13 -7.46
N ARG A 73 19.70 -28.15 -6.75
CA ARG A 73 19.95 -27.12 -5.71
C ARG A 73 19.98 -25.73 -6.29
N HIS A 74 20.66 -25.53 -7.40
CA HIS A 74 20.72 -24.23 -8.05
C HIS A 74 19.33 -23.72 -8.43
N ARG A 75 18.47 -24.56 -9.01
CA ARG A 75 17.08 -24.20 -9.34
C ARG A 75 16.25 -23.86 -8.10
N THR A 76 16.45 -24.60 -7.00
CA THR A 76 15.77 -24.32 -5.74
C THR A 76 16.23 -22.98 -5.15
N ASP A 77 17.55 -22.73 -5.14
CA ASP A 77 18.13 -21.47 -4.65
C ASP A 77 17.66 -20.26 -5.50
N GLU A 78 17.61 -20.42 -6.84
CA GLU A 78 17.05 -19.39 -7.73
C GLU A 78 15.58 -19.10 -7.41
N PHE A 79 14.77 -20.12 -7.22
CA PHE A 79 13.36 -19.95 -6.85
C PHE A 79 13.21 -19.23 -5.50
N GLU A 80 13.99 -19.63 -4.49
CA GLU A 80 13.98 -18.98 -3.18
C GLU A 80 14.45 -17.51 -3.24
N GLN A 81 15.47 -17.21 -4.04
CA GLN A 81 15.96 -15.85 -4.24
C GLN A 81 14.91 -14.95 -4.93
N VAL A 82 14.26 -15.47 -5.98
CA VAL A 82 13.22 -14.72 -6.70
C VAL A 82 12.03 -14.45 -5.78
N THR A 83 11.50 -15.50 -5.15
CA THR A 83 10.31 -15.36 -4.29
C THR A 83 10.59 -14.61 -2.99
N GLY A 84 11.82 -14.73 -2.45
CA GLY A 84 12.25 -14.05 -1.24
C GLY A 84 12.39 -12.53 -1.38
N ASN A 85 12.67 -12.03 -2.61
CA ASN A 85 12.79 -10.61 -2.91
C ASN A 85 11.47 -9.97 -3.40
N MET A 86 10.41 -10.76 -3.59
CA MET A 86 9.09 -10.23 -3.93
C MET A 86 8.48 -9.45 -2.76
N LYS A 87 7.76 -8.38 -3.09
CA LYS A 87 6.96 -7.64 -2.11
C LYS A 87 5.62 -8.34 -1.82
N GLU A 88 5.14 -9.06 -2.81
CA GLU A 88 3.90 -9.83 -2.74
C GLU A 88 4.14 -11.08 -1.90
N GLY A 89 3.19 -11.41 -1.05
CA GLY A 89 3.21 -12.67 -0.31
C GLY A 89 2.90 -13.84 -1.24
N LEU A 90 3.66 -14.93 -1.08
CA LEU A 90 3.43 -16.19 -1.78
C LEU A 90 3.38 -17.34 -0.78
N VAL A 91 2.31 -18.13 -0.86
CA VAL A 91 2.18 -19.40 -0.12
C VAL A 91 1.76 -20.49 -1.10
N LEU A 92 2.41 -21.64 -1.01
CA LEU A 92 2.02 -22.88 -1.71
C LEU A 92 1.51 -23.87 -0.68
N ILE A 93 0.37 -24.47 -0.95
CA ILE A 93 -0.24 -25.50 -0.09
C ILE A 93 -0.53 -26.77 -0.91
N ASP A 94 -0.48 -27.92 -0.26
CA ASP A 94 -0.89 -29.21 -0.86
C ASP A 94 -2.42 -29.37 -0.84
N THR A 95 -2.91 -30.50 -1.36
CA THR A 95 -4.33 -30.85 -1.37
C THR A 95 -4.92 -31.10 0.03
N ASN A 96 -4.09 -31.29 1.05
CA ASN A 96 -4.46 -31.40 2.45
C ASN A 96 -4.31 -30.07 3.20
N GLU A 97 -4.08 -28.98 2.46
CA GLU A 97 -3.87 -27.63 2.98
C GLU A 97 -2.61 -27.50 3.87
N ASN A 98 -1.62 -28.37 3.71
CA ASN A 98 -0.33 -28.19 4.38
C ASN A 98 0.55 -27.24 3.58
N VAL A 99 1.27 -26.38 4.28
CA VAL A 99 2.18 -25.39 3.68
C VAL A 99 3.38 -26.11 3.04
N LEU A 100 3.50 -26.02 1.73
CA LEU A 100 4.66 -26.53 0.98
C LEU A 100 5.78 -25.49 0.93
N SER A 101 5.42 -24.23 0.75
CA SER A 101 6.38 -23.12 0.67
C SER A 101 5.69 -21.82 1.10
N ILE A 102 6.45 -20.91 1.71
CA ILE A 102 6.02 -19.57 2.09
C ILE A 102 7.21 -18.62 1.98
N ASN A 103 7.05 -17.52 1.24
CA ASN A 103 8.12 -16.54 1.09
C ASN A 103 8.22 -15.58 2.29
N SER A 104 9.27 -14.76 2.32
CA SER A 104 9.53 -13.80 3.40
C SER A 104 8.39 -12.77 3.59
N ALA A 105 7.82 -12.28 2.48
CA ALA A 105 6.71 -11.31 2.52
C ALA A 105 5.46 -11.92 3.18
N ALA A 106 5.04 -13.13 2.77
CA ALA A 106 3.91 -13.82 3.36
C ALA A 106 4.14 -14.14 4.85
N ARG A 107 5.35 -14.56 5.23
CA ARG A 107 5.69 -14.78 6.66
C ARG A 107 5.48 -13.53 7.49
N ASN A 108 5.91 -12.38 6.99
CA ASN A 108 5.75 -11.10 7.69
C ASN A 108 4.26 -10.69 7.78
N ILE A 109 3.49 -10.85 6.70
CA ILE A 109 2.06 -10.50 6.67
C ILE A 109 1.27 -11.33 7.66
N PHE A 110 1.50 -12.64 7.69
CA PHE A 110 0.82 -13.56 8.60
C PHE A 110 1.44 -13.64 10.00
N SER A 111 2.63 -13.06 10.21
CA SER A 111 3.45 -13.28 11.43
C SER A 111 3.69 -14.77 11.68
N ALA A 112 3.92 -15.53 10.60
CA ALA A 112 4.06 -16.98 10.64
C ALA A 112 5.41 -17.42 11.23
N ALA A 113 5.38 -18.50 12.01
CA ALA A 113 6.60 -19.10 12.57
C ALA A 113 7.48 -19.72 11.47
N GLU A 114 8.79 -19.79 11.69
CA GLU A 114 9.73 -20.39 10.71
C GLU A 114 9.44 -21.87 10.41
N ASP A 115 8.89 -22.60 11.37
CA ASP A 115 8.59 -24.02 11.30
C ASP A 115 7.19 -24.34 10.75
N CYS A 116 6.54 -23.43 10.02
CA CYS A 116 5.19 -23.63 9.46
C CYS A 116 5.15 -24.58 8.24
N ILE A 117 6.28 -24.82 7.59
CA ILE A 117 6.38 -25.73 6.43
C ILE A 117 6.04 -27.16 6.84
N GLY A 118 5.20 -27.84 6.05
CA GLY A 118 4.69 -29.19 6.32
C GLY A 118 3.54 -29.24 7.33
N LYS A 119 3.15 -28.10 7.94
CA LYS A 119 2.01 -28.00 8.84
C LYS A 119 0.78 -27.46 8.10
N SER A 120 -0.42 -27.72 8.67
CA SER A 120 -1.65 -27.17 8.11
C SER A 120 -1.61 -25.64 8.05
N PHE A 121 -2.13 -25.07 6.97
CA PHE A 121 -2.24 -23.61 6.75
C PHE A 121 -3.03 -22.93 7.87
N LEU A 122 -3.90 -23.64 8.58
CA LEU A 122 -4.57 -23.15 9.80
C LEU A 122 -3.61 -22.73 10.92
N THR A 123 -2.36 -23.18 10.89
CA THR A 123 -1.33 -22.70 11.85
C THR A 123 -0.78 -21.34 11.46
N VAL A 124 -0.92 -20.95 10.19
CA VAL A 124 -0.50 -19.66 9.64
C VAL A 124 -1.64 -18.64 9.76
N ASP A 125 -2.85 -19.01 9.34
CA ASP A 125 -4.03 -18.17 9.44
C ASP A 125 -5.28 -18.99 9.79
N ARG A 126 -6.05 -18.48 10.76
CA ARG A 126 -7.29 -19.13 11.26
C ARG A 126 -8.54 -18.39 10.80
N SER A 127 -8.45 -17.42 9.89
CA SER A 127 -9.62 -16.69 9.43
C SER A 127 -10.56 -17.60 8.65
N ARG A 128 -11.86 -17.49 8.95
CA ARG A 128 -12.91 -18.28 8.29
C ARG A 128 -12.98 -17.97 6.79
N ASP A 129 -12.87 -16.69 6.46
CA ASP A 129 -13.05 -16.22 5.09
C ASP A 129 -11.94 -16.72 4.17
N LEU A 130 -10.69 -16.72 4.64
CA LEU A 130 -9.56 -17.24 3.87
C LEU A 130 -9.64 -18.75 3.69
N ASN A 131 -10.04 -19.48 4.74
CA ASN A 131 -10.25 -20.93 4.62
C ASN A 131 -11.40 -21.28 3.65
N ALA A 132 -12.51 -20.55 3.72
CA ALA A 132 -13.62 -20.75 2.77
C ALA A 132 -13.18 -20.45 1.32
N ALA A 133 -12.34 -19.41 1.13
CA ALA A 133 -11.79 -19.07 -0.17
C ALA A 133 -10.82 -20.14 -0.71
N ILE A 134 -10.01 -20.76 0.16
CA ILE A 134 -9.13 -21.89 -0.22
C ILE A 134 -9.98 -23.07 -0.69
N HIS A 135 -11.02 -23.46 0.07
CA HIS A 135 -11.92 -24.54 -0.35
C HIS A 135 -12.63 -24.22 -1.67
N SER A 136 -13.11 -22.97 -1.83
CA SER A 136 -13.72 -22.52 -3.08
C SER A 136 -12.75 -22.61 -4.27
N ALA A 137 -11.46 -22.27 -4.06
CA ALA A 137 -10.45 -22.39 -5.11
C ALA A 137 -10.19 -23.86 -5.49
N PHE A 138 -10.19 -24.79 -4.54
CA PHE A 138 -10.08 -26.22 -4.85
C PHE A 138 -11.27 -26.75 -5.65
N GLU A 139 -12.49 -26.27 -5.38
CA GLU A 139 -13.71 -26.68 -6.09
C GLU A 139 -13.83 -26.02 -7.47
N HIS A 140 -13.60 -24.70 -7.58
CA HIS A 140 -13.89 -23.91 -8.76
C HIS A 140 -12.65 -23.49 -9.56
N GLY A 141 -11.44 -23.81 -9.05
CA GLY A 141 -10.15 -23.51 -9.69
C GLY A 141 -9.53 -22.19 -9.25
N HIS A 142 -10.32 -21.18 -8.86
CA HIS A 142 -9.86 -19.85 -8.45
C HIS A 142 -10.82 -19.22 -7.44
N SER A 143 -10.27 -18.42 -6.53
CA SER A 143 -11.03 -17.59 -5.58
C SER A 143 -10.23 -16.35 -5.23
N GLU A 144 -10.93 -15.23 -5.05
CA GLU A 144 -10.33 -13.94 -4.65
C GLU A 144 -11.10 -13.40 -3.44
N ILE A 145 -10.37 -12.92 -2.44
CA ILE A 145 -10.96 -12.23 -1.28
C ILE A 145 -10.08 -11.05 -0.84
N HIS A 146 -10.71 -10.07 -0.20
CA HIS A 146 -10.01 -8.99 0.50
C HIS A 146 -10.12 -9.21 2.01
N SER A 147 -9.04 -9.00 2.74
CA SER A 147 -9.03 -9.12 4.20
C SER A 147 -8.02 -8.18 4.83
N ASP A 148 -8.39 -7.64 6.00
CA ASP A 148 -7.51 -6.75 6.75
C ASP A 148 -6.57 -7.56 7.65
N LYS A 149 -5.26 -7.26 7.57
CA LYS A 149 -4.21 -7.84 8.40
C LYS A 149 -3.29 -6.73 8.90
N ASN A 150 -3.06 -6.67 10.20
CA ASN A 150 -2.13 -5.72 10.82
C ASN A 150 -2.37 -4.24 10.40
N GLY A 151 -3.65 -3.85 10.22
CA GLY A 151 -4.03 -2.49 9.82
C GLY A 151 -3.81 -2.16 8.35
N ARG A 152 -3.57 -3.18 7.49
CA ARG A 152 -3.48 -3.07 6.04
C ARG A 152 -4.48 -3.99 5.37
N THR A 153 -4.95 -3.60 4.21
CA THR A 153 -5.87 -4.39 3.40
C THR A 153 -5.10 -5.17 2.35
N TYR A 154 -5.26 -6.48 2.36
CA TYR A 154 -4.65 -7.40 1.40
C TYR A 154 -5.69 -8.05 0.51
N GLN A 155 -5.38 -8.14 -0.78
CA GLN A 155 -6.07 -9.01 -1.73
C GLN A 155 -5.38 -10.37 -1.73
N PHE A 156 -6.15 -11.42 -1.52
CA PHE A 156 -5.71 -12.82 -1.59
C PHE A 156 -6.25 -13.41 -2.88
N ASP A 157 -5.36 -13.79 -3.76
CA ASP A 157 -5.64 -14.48 -5.01
C ASP A 157 -5.23 -15.94 -4.85
N ILE A 158 -6.20 -16.85 -4.87
CA ILE A 158 -6.00 -18.26 -4.60
C ILE A 158 -6.33 -19.04 -5.86
N SER A 159 -5.33 -19.73 -6.40
CA SER A 159 -5.48 -20.49 -7.63
C SER A 159 -5.06 -21.94 -7.41
N ARG A 160 -5.92 -22.88 -7.81
CA ARG A 160 -5.61 -24.32 -7.79
C ARG A 160 -4.54 -24.62 -8.83
N ILE A 161 -3.59 -25.47 -8.45
CA ILE A 161 -2.55 -25.99 -9.33
C ILE A 161 -2.91 -27.43 -9.68
N ASP A 162 -3.05 -27.73 -10.96
CA ASP A 162 -3.28 -29.05 -11.48
C ASP A 162 -1.98 -29.61 -12.09
N SER A 163 -1.68 -30.89 -11.83
CA SER A 163 -0.57 -31.62 -12.45
C SER A 163 -1.09 -32.97 -12.92
N ASP A 164 -0.83 -33.34 -14.15
CA ASP A 164 -1.23 -34.60 -14.78
C ASP A 164 -2.75 -34.91 -14.64
N GLY A 165 -3.57 -33.85 -14.68
CA GLY A 165 -5.04 -33.97 -14.61
C GLY A 165 -5.62 -34.18 -13.20
N SER A 166 -4.79 -34.07 -12.16
CA SER A 166 -5.21 -34.09 -10.76
C SER A 166 -4.76 -32.83 -10.03
N ALA A 167 -5.51 -32.40 -9.01
CA ALA A 167 -5.11 -31.27 -8.17
C ALA A 167 -3.81 -31.63 -7.43
N PHE A 168 -2.79 -30.79 -7.60
CA PHE A 168 -1.51 -30.89 -6.89
C PHE A 168 -1.55 -30.07 -5.59
N GLY A 169 -2.23 -28.94 -5.61
CA GLY A 169 -2.31 -28.02 -4.48
C GLY A 169 -2.92 -26.69 -4.89
N ALA A 170 -2.61 -25.64 -4.14
CA ALA A 170 -3.00 -24.27 -4.48
C ALA A 170 -1.87 -23.28 -4.21
N VAL A 171 -1.84 -22.21 -5.01
CA VAL A 171 -1.02 -21.03 -4.77
C VAL A 171 -1.89 -19.92 -4.21
N ILE A 172 -1.41 -19.24 -3.18
CA ILE A 172 -2.02 -18.08 -2.56
C ILE A 172 -1.06 -16.91 -2.77
N LEU A 173 -1.50 -15.90 -3.52
CA LEU A 173 -0.79 -14.64 -3.71
C LEU A 173 -1.45 -13.56 -2.85
N LEU A 174 -0.62 -12.74 -2.21
CA LEU A 174 -1.06 -11.66 -1.33
C LEU A 174 -0.54 -10.34 -1.87
N PHE A 175 -1.46 -9.44 -2.21
CA PHE A 175 -1.14 -8.09 -2.67
C PHE A 175 -1.59 -7.07 -1.63
N ASP A 176 -0.69 -6.18 -1.22
CA ASP A 176 -1.06 -5.02 -0.39
C ASP A 176 -1.84 -4.02 -1.26
N ILE A 177 -3.13 -3.91 -1.03
CA ILE A 177 -4.03 -3.01 -1.76
C ILE A 177 -4.50 -1.83 -0.89
N THR A 178 -3.84 -1.59 0.25
CA THR A 178 -4.24 -0.57 1.24
C THR A 178 -4.40 0.80 0.61
N ASP A 179 -3.42 1.24 -0.18
CA ASP A 179 -3.46 2.57 -0.83
C ASP A 179 -4.58 2.65 -1.87
N ARG A 180 -4.80 1.57 -2.63
CA ARG A 180 -5.86 1.48 -3.63
C ARG A 180 -7.25 1.52 -2.98
N GLU A 181 -7.49 0.71 -1.96
CA GLU A 181 -8.76 0.69 -1.23
C GLU A 181 -9.05 2.03 -0.54
N ASN A 182 -8.04 2.65 0.07
CA ASN A 182 -8.17 3.99 0.66
C ASN A 182 -8.52 5.04 -0.41
N ALA A 183 -7.86 5.01 -1.56
CA ALA A 183 -8.17 5.92 -2.66
C ALA A 183 -9.60 5.70 -3.21
N GLU A 184 -10.03 4.45 -3.37
CA GLU A 184 -11.39 4.14 -3.80
C GLU A 184 -12.45 4.54 -2.77
N LYS A 185 -12.18 4.36 -1.49
CA LYS A 185 -13.05 4.80 -0.40
C LYS A 185 -13.20 6.31 -0.42
N LEU A 186 -12.09 7.04 -0.49
CA LEU A 186 -12.11 8.51 -0.58
C LEU A 186 -12.88 9.00 -1.81
N ARG A 187 -12.76 8.32 -2.96
CA ARG A 187 -13.50 8.64 -4.17
C ARG A 187 -15.00 8.40 -4.02
N ARG A 188 -15.41 7.28 -3.39
CA ARG A 188 -16.84 6.99 -3.12
C ARG A 188 -17.43 8.01 -2.16
N GLU A 189 -16.73 8.31 -1.06
CA GLU A 189 -17.14 9.33 -0.09
C GLU A 189 -17.24 10.72 -0.73
N PHE A 190 -16.28 11.09 -1.58
CA PHE A 190 -16.31 12.33 -2.34
C PHE A 190 -17.56 12.42 -3.23
N THR A 191 -17.84 11.39 -4.05
CA THR A 191 -19.01 11.37 -4.94
C THR A 191 -20.33 11.46 -4.16
N ALA A 192 -20.45 10.73 -3.06
CA ALA A 192 -21.62 10.79 -2.18
C ALA A 192 -21.81 12.19 -1.58
N ASN A 193 -20.73 12.79 -1.05
CA ASN A 193 -20.77 14.12 -0.46
C ASN A 193 -21.11 15.21 -1.48
N VAL A 194 -20.51 15.15 -2.70
CA VAL A 194 -20.89 16.04 -3.81
C VAL A 194 -22.38 15.98 -4.10
N SER A 195 -22.94 14.77 -4.20
CA SER A 195 -24.36 14.58 -4.49
C SER A 195 -25.24 15.19 -3.40
N HIS A 196 -24.87 15.02 -2.14
CA HIS A 196 -25.60 15.59 -1.00
C HIS A 196 -25.51 17.11 -0.94
N GLU A 197 -24.31 17.68 -1.13
CA GLU A 197 -24.07 19.13 -1.07
C GLU A 197 -24.67 19.90 -2.27
N LEU A 198 -24.83 19.24 -3.43
CA LEU A 198 -25.56 19.81 -4.57
C LEU A 198 -27.08 19.75 -4.39
N LYS A 199 -27.60 18.66 -3.81
CA LYS A 199 -29.04 18.46 -3.66
C LYS A 199 -29.68 19.46 -2.69
N ALA A 200 -29.01 19.81 -1.61
CA ALA A 200 -29.55 20.69 -0.56
C ALA A 200 -29.88 22.11 -1.10
N PRO A 201 -28.96 22.88 -1.73
CA PRO A 201 -29.26 24.19 -2.29
C PRO A 201 -30.29 24.12 -3.42
N LEU A 202 -30.23 23.06 -4.26
CA LEU A 202 -31.20 22.87 -5.34
C LEU A 202 -32.62 22.70 -4.80
N GLN A 203 -32.80 21.95 -3.71
CA GLN A 203 -34.09 21.81 -3.03
C GLN A 203 -34.56 23.15 -2.43
N GLY A 204 -33.65 23.96 -1.88
CA GLY A 204 -33.96 25.30 -1.39
C GLY A 204 -34.46 26.23 -2.49
N ILE A 205 -33.81 26.20 -3.67
CA ILE A 205 -34.23 26.97 -4.85
C ILE A 205 -35.60 26.52 -5.32
N ILE A 206 -35.81 25.21 -5.54
CA ILE A 206 -37.08 24.66 -6.02
C ILE A 206 -38.21 24.95 -5.04
N GLY A 207 -38.01 24.67 -3.75
CA GLY A 207 -39.06 24.92 -2.75
C GLY A 207 -39.42 26.39 -2.61
N SER A 208 -38.44 27.30 -2.72
CA SER A 208 -38.72 28.74 -2.70
C SER A 208 -39.49 29.19 -3.95
N ALA A 209 -39.13 28.63 -5.14
CA ALA A 209 -39.83 28.92 -6.38
C ALA A 209 -41.28 28.40 -6.37
N GLU A 210 -41.50 27.15 -5.92
CA GLU A 210 -42.84 26.56 -5.77
C GLU A 210 -43.75 27.36 -4.83
N LEU A 211 -43.22 27.86 -3.72
CA LEU A 211 -43.96 28.70 -2.78
C LEU A 211 -44.37 30.04 -3.40
N ILE A 212 -43.51 30.64 -4.24
CA ILE A 212 -43.81 31.85 -5.01
C ILE A 212 -44.87 31.54 -6.06
N GLU A 213 -44.71 30.49 -6.83
CA GLU A 213 -45.60 30.10 -7.94
C GLU A 213 -47.00 29.76 -7.44
N SER A 214 -47.10 29.07 -6.31
CA SER A 214 -48.40 28.72 -5.69
C SER A 214 -49.13 29.92 -5.06
N GLY A 215 -48.53 31.10 -5.06
CA GLY A 215 -49.14 32.32 -4.44
C GLY A 215 -49.18 32.30 -2.91
N MET A 216 -48.47 31.35 -2.25
CA MET A 216 -48.41 31.28 -0.78
C MET A 216 -47.51 32.36 -0.18
N VAL A 217 -46.64 32.99 -0.96
CA VAL A 217 -45.73 34.05 -0.54
C VAL A 217 -46.46 35.40 -0.63
N LYS A 218 -46.56 36.14 0.48
CA LYS A 218 -47.09 37.49 0.47
C LYS A 218 -46.18 38.45 -0.31
N ALA A 219 -46.74 39.46 -0.95
CA ALA A 219 -45.96 40.42 -1.75
C ALA A 219 -44.82 41.09 -0.93
N ALA A 220 -44.99 41.32 0.37
CA ALA A 220 -43.99 41.88 1.25
C ALA A 220 -42.78 40.93 1.47
N ASP A 221 -42.98 39.62 1.41
CA ASP A 221 -41.95 38.59 1.62
C ASP A 221 -41.25 38.19 0.32
N MET A 222 -41.79 38.55 -0.85
CA MET A 222 -41.26 38.20 -2.17
C MET A 222 -39.75 38.49 -2.32
N PRO A 223 -39.22 39.68 -1.93
CA PRO A 223 -37.79 39.97 -2.05
C PRO A 223 -36.91 39.01 -1.26
N ARG A 224 -37.42 38.54 -0.10
CA ARG A 224 -36.68 37.56 0.75
C ARG A 224 -36.55 36.19 0.08
N PHE A 225 -37.64 35.70 -0.53
CA PHE A 225 -37.60 34.39 -1.25
C PHE A 225 -36.72 34.45 -2.50
N VAL A 226 -36.82 35.55 -3.29
CA VAL A 226 -35.94 35.76 -4.44
C VAL A 226 -34.48 35.93 -3.97
N GLY A 227 -34.24 36.61 -2.87
CA GLY A 227 -32.92 36.68 -2.25
C GLY A 227 -32.34 35.30 -1.89
N HIS A 228 -33.16 34.46 -1.27
CA HIS A 228 -32.79 33.10 -0.90
C HIS A 228 -32.45 32.25 -2.14
N ILE A 229 -33.27 32.32 -3.21
CA ILE A 229 -32.98 31.62 -4.48
C ILE A 229 -31.61 32.06 -5.03
N ARG A 230 -31.33 33.36 -5.04
CA ARG A 230 -30.07 33.91 -5.53
C ARG A 230 -28.88 33.43 -4.69
N GLU A 231 -29.00 33.44 -3.36
CA GLU A 231 -27.94 32.98 -2.45
C GLU A 231 -27.64 31.51 -2.64
N GLU A 232 -28.67 30.65 -2.74
CA GLU A 232 -28.46 29.21 -2.96
C GLU A 232 -27.90 28.91 -4.36
N ALA A 233 -28.29 29.69 -5.39
CA ALA A 233 -27.70 29.58 -6.71
C ALA A 233 -26.23 30.00 -6.73
N GLN A 234 -25.85 31.08 -6.07
CA GLN A 234 -24.46 31.51 -5.92
C GLN A 234 -23.61 30.46 -5.18
N ARG A 235 -24.17 29.88 -4.11
CA ARG A 235 -23.53 28.76 -3.39
C ARG A 235 -23.28 27.55 -4.28
N LEU A 236 -24.24 27.19 -5.14
CA LEU A 236 -24.13 26.10 -6.10
C LEU A 236 -22.99 26.34 -7.09
N VAL A 237 -22.90 27.56 -7.65
CA VAL A 237 -21.84 27.97 -8.58
C VAL A 237 -20.47 27.86 -7.89
N SER A 238 -20.34 28.35 -6.65
CA SER A 238 -19.10 28.23 -5.87
C SER A 238 -18.71 26.76 -5.67
N LEU A 239 -19.64 25.91 -5.27
CA LEU A 239 -19.39 24.46 -5.07
C LEU A 239 -18.95 23.77 -6.35
N VAL A 240 -19.59 24.04 -7.50
CA VAL A 240 -19.20 23.48 -8.80
C VAL A 240 -17.78 23.91 -9.18
N ASN A 241 -17.44 25.19 -8.98
CA ASN A 241 -16.10 25.70 -9.23
C ASN A 241 -15.05 25.03 -8.36
N ASP A 242 -15.34 24.82 -7.06
CA ASP A 242 -14.44 24.13 -6.15
C ASP A 242 -14.22 22.67 -6.54
N ILE A 243 -15.27 21.98 -7.01
CA ILE A 243 -15.18 20.61 -7.52
C ILE A 243 -14.29 20.54 -8.77
N ILE A 244 -14.49 21.46 -9.73
CA ILE A 244 -13.67 21.53 -10.96
C ILE A 244 -12.20 21.77 -10.60
N ARG A 245 -11.92 22.71 -9.68
CA ARG A 245 -10.57 23.00 -9.20
C ARG A 245 -9.92 21.77 -8.57
N LEU A 246 -10.66 21.06 -7.71
CA LEU A 246 -10.15 19.87 -7.06
C LEU A 246 -9.86 18.74 -8.07
N SER A 247 -10.74 18.54 -9.08
CA SER A 247 -10.51 17.58 -10.16
C SER A 247 -9.23 17.89 -10.97
N GLN A 248 -9.02 19.18 -11.31
CA GLN A 248 -7.80 19.62 -12.00
C GLN A 248 -6.52 19.40 -11.18
N LEU A 249 -6.61 19.48 -9.84
CA LEU A 249 -5.49 19.17 -8.94
C LEU A 249 -5.19 17.67 -8.88
N ASP A 250 -6.23 16.83 -8.90
CA ASP A 250 -6.10 15.37 -8.85
C ASP A 250 -5.56 14.77 -10.18
N GLU A 251 -5.94 15.33 -11.33
CA GLU A 251 -5.54 14.84 -12.67
C GLU A 251 -4.10 15.20 -13.08
N GLY A 252 -3.42 16.04 -12.29
CA GLY A 252 -2.02 16.35 -12.52
C GLY A 252 -1.73 17.20 -13.75
N ASP A 253 -2.72 17.95 -14.25
CA ASP A 253 -2.60 18.81 -15.43
C ASP A 253 -1.30 19.63 -15.41
N SER A 254 -0.63 19.71 -16.56
CA SER A 254 0.62 20.44 -16.77
C SER A 254 0.38 21.95 -16.80
N LEU A 255 -0.06 22.50 -15.64
CA LEU A 255 -0.13 23.94 -15.48
C LEU A 255 1.30 24.53 -15.53
N PRO A 256 1.48 25.70 -16.17
CA PRO A 256 2.81 26.31 -16.27
C PRO A 256 3.38 26.60 -14.87
N THR A 257 4.51 25.98 -14.58
CA THR A 257 5.28 26.25 -13.36
C THR A 257 6.31 27.33 -13.65
N GLY A 258 6.54 28.19 -12.67
CA GLY A 258 7.51 29.29 -12.78
C GLY A 258 8.01 29.77 -11.43
N ARG A 259 8.89 30.72 -11.47
CA ARG A 259 9.37 31.42 -10.27
C ARG A 259 8.32 32.42 -9.83
N VAL A 260 7.79 32.27 -8.62
CA VAL A 260 6.68 33.07 -8.05
C VAL A 260 7.17 33.77 -6.79
N ASP A 261 6.96 35.08 -6.73
CA ASP A 261 7.17 35.88 -5.51
C ASP A 261 5.96 35.66 -4.57
N LEU A 262 6.22 35.01 -3.44
CA LEU A 262 5.16 34.61 -2.51
C LEU A 262 4.56 35.83 -1.79
N LEU A 263 5.36 36.89 -1.49
CA LEU A 263 4.86 38.10 -0.89
C LEU A 263 3.93 38.86 -1.82
N ALA A 264 4.33 39.02 -3.08
CA ALA A 264 3.47 39.69 -4.08
C ALA A 264 2.12 38.98 -4.26
N VAL A 265 2.09 37.66 -4.18
CA VAL A 265 0.84 36.86 -4.23
C VAL A 265 0.04 37.05 -2.92
N ALA A 266 0.70 37.16 -1.78
CA ALA A 266 0.02 37.42 -0.50
C ALA A 266 -0.62 38.80 -0.46
N GLU A 267 0.06 39.80 -0.99
CA GLU A 267 -0.48 41.16 -1.11
C GLU A 267 -1.68 41.22 -2.08
N GLU A 268 -1.60 40.49 -3.23
CA GLU A 268 -2.71 40.36 -4.19
C GLU A 268 -3.96 39.73 -3.51
N ALA A 269 -3.78 38.64 -2.79
CA ALA A 269 -4.88 37.95 -2.09
C ALA A 269 -5.45 38.82 -0.94
N ALA A 270 -4.61 39.53 -0.20
CA ALA A 270 -5.06 40.43 0.86
C ALA A 270 -5.84 41.63 0.31
N ALA A 271 -5.47 42.18 -0.84
CA ALA A 271 -6.18 43.22 -1.52
C ALA A 271 -7.62 42.79 -1.89
N ASP A 272 -7.77 41.58 -2.45
CA ASP A 272 -9.07 41.02 -2.83
C ASP A 272 -9.96 40.71 -1.60
N LEU A 273 -9.38 40.36 -0.46
CA LEU A 273 -10.10 40.11 0.79
C LEU A 273 -10.43 41.38 1.58
N SER A 274 -9.89 42.54 1.20
CA SER A 274 -9.97 43.78 1.97
C SER A 274 -11.41 44.29 2.18
N GLU A 275 -12.29 44.16 1.16
CA GLU A 275 -13.69 44.57 1.28
C GLU A 275 -14.44 43.67 2.26
N ALA A 276 -14.23 42.35 2.20
CA ALA A 276 -14.87 41.40 3.11
C ALA A 276 -14.41 41.61 4.56
N ALA A 277 -13.13 41.91 4.76
CA ALA A 277 -12.55 42.21 6.06
C ALA A 277 -13.13 43.52 6.63
N LYS A 278 -13.19 44.59 5.82
CA LYS A 278 -13.77 45.88 6.21
C LYS A 278 -15.26 45.78 6.60
N ALA A 279 -16.04 44.99 5.84
CA ALA A 279 -17.46 44.78 6.14
C ALA A 279 -17.72 44.16 7.54
N ARG A 280 -16.67 43.52 8.11
CA ARG A 280 -16.70 42.88 9.44
C ARG A 280 -15.83 43.59 10.48
N ASN A 281 -15.31 44.79 10.16
CA ASN A 281 -14.39 45.55 10.99
C ASN A 281 -13.13 44.77 11.37
N ILE A 282 -12.61 43.92 10.46
CA ILE A 282 -11.40 43.11 10.68
C ILE A 282 -10.20 43.84 10.06
N SER A 283 -9.11 43.99 10.83
CA SER A 283 -7.82 44.47 10.33
C SER A 283 -7.12 43.36 9.59
N LEU A 284 -6.89 43.51 8.27
CA LEU A 284 -6.14 42.56 7.42
C LEU A 284 -4.86 43.22 6.97
N LEU A 285 -3.72 42.56 7.25
CA LEU A 285 -2.36 43.00 6.88
C LEU A 285 -1.62 41.86 6.16
N ALA A 286 -0.93 42.21 5.07
CA ALA A 286 0.07 41.34 4.45
C ALA A 286 1.45 42.01 4.59
N GLU A 287 2.45 41.25 5.09
CA GLU A 287 3.81 41.75 5.31
C GLU A 287 4.85 40.65 5.18
N GLY A 288 6.13 41.02 5.08
CA GLY A 288 7.23 40.05 5.10
C GLY A 288 8.33 40.33 4.08
N GLU A 289 9.00 39.27 3.67
CA GLU A 289 10.10 39.31 2.72
C GLU A 289 9.67 38.77 1.35
N SER A 290 10.17 39.41 0.25
CA SER A 290 9.99 38.88 -1.10
C SER A 290 10.81 37.61 -1.24
N ILE A 291 10.14 36.44 -1.21
CA ILE A 291 10.74 35.12 -1.30
C ILE A 291 10.16 34.38 -2.49
N PHE A 292 11.04 33.89 -3.34
CA PHE A 292 10.63 33.15 -4.52
C PHE A 292 10.51 31.65 -4.24
N VAL A 293 9.41 31.06 -4.72
CA VAL A 293 9.19 29.63 -4.77
C VAL A 293 9.02 29.19 -6.23
N PHE A 294 9.34 27.95 -6.53
CA PHE A 294 9.06 27.38 -7.86
C PHE A 294 7.70 26.68 -7.82
N GLY A 295 6.75 27.23 -8.58
CA GLY A 295 5.38 26.71 -8.49
C GLY A 295 4.41 27.33 -9.49
N ILE A 296 3.15 27.07 -9.29
CA ILE A 296 2.02 27.54 -10.09
C ILE A 296 1.39 28.73 -9.39
N LYS A 297 1.58 29.96 -9.91
CA LYS A 297 1.11 31.21 -9.28
C LYS A 297 -0.37 31.12 -8.86
N ARG A 298 -1.24 30.61 -9.76
CA ARG A 298 -2.67 30.49 -9.49
C ARG A 298 -2.96 29.62 -8.27
N LEU A 299 -2.30 28.47 -8.12
CA LEU A 299 -2.53 27.59 -6.96
C LEU A 299 -2.00 28.18 -5.66
N LEU A 300 -0.86 28.88 -5.71
CA LEU A 300 -0.34 29.58 -4.54
C LEU A 300 -1.25 30.74 -4.13
N TYR A 301 -1.82 31.46 -5.08
CA TYR A 301 -2.86 32.46 -4.80
C TYR A 301 -4.09 31.82 -4.13
N GLU A 302 -4.58 30.68 -4.68
CA GLU A 302 -5.74 29.97 -4.10
C GLU A 302 -5.46 29.48 -2.67
N VAL A 303 -4.23 29.04 -2.37
CA VAL A 303 -3.82 28.69 -1.00
C VAL A 303 -3.97 29.89 -0.07
N ILE A 304 -3.40 31.03 -0.45
CA ILE A 304 -3.39 32.24 0.39
C ILE A 304 -4.79 32.78 0.54
N TYR A 305 -5.54 32.84 -0.56
CA TYR A 305 -6.92 33.34 -0.56
C TYR A 305 -7.83 32.49 0.34
N ASN A 306 -7.82 31.15 0.21
CA ASN A 306 -8.64 30.26 1.03
C ASN A 306 -8.30 30.34 2.52
N LEU A 307 -7.01 30.46 2.87
CA LEU A 307 -6.59 30.64 4.26
C LEU A 307 -7.03 32.00 4.79
N GLY A 308 -6.81 33.07 4.02
CA GLY A 308 -7.22 34.42 4.38
C GLY A 308 -8.75 34.57 4.48
N GLU A 309 -9.51 34.01 3.53
CA GLU A 309 -10.98 33.99 3.57
C GLU A 309 -11.50 33.30 4.84
N ASN A 310 -10.95 32.16 5.21
CA ASN A 310 -11.30 31.47 6.44
C ASN A 310 -10.94 32.33 7.68
N ALA A 311 -9.77 32.95 7.69
CA ALA A 311 -9.33 33.84 8.77
C ALA A 311 -10.26 35.06 8.96
N VAL A 312 -10.78 35.64 7.88
CA VAL A 312 -11.77 36.70 7.92
C VAL A 312 -13.15 36.17 8.33
N LYS A 313 -13.55 35.04 7.77
CA LYS A 313 -14.89 34.46 7.96
C LYS A 313 -15.14 33.99 9.39
N TYR A 314 -14.17 33.33 10.00
CA TYR A 314 -14.26 32.77 11.35
C TYR A 314 -13.64 33.66 12.43
N ASN A 315 -13.36 34.92 12.08
CA ASN A 315 -12.87 35.89 13.04
C ASN A 315 -13.96 36.42 13.98
N VAL A 316 -13.51 37.04 15.07
CA VAL A 316 -14.36 37.85 15.94
C VAL A 316 -14.51 39.26 15.37
N GLU A 317 -15.54 39.98 15.79
CA GLU A 317 -15.74 41.39 15.42
C GLU A 317 -14.59 42.25 15.97
N ASN A 318 -14.10 43.19 15.16
CA ASN A 318 -12.89 43.97 15.42
C ASN A 318 -11.61 43.14 15.63
N GLY A 319 -11.56 41.94 15.09
CA GLY A 319 -10.39 41.07 15.11
C GLY A 319 -9.31 41.48 14.10
N ASN A 320 -8.25 40.69 14.06
CA ASN A 320 -7.15 40.88 13.12
C ASN A 320 -6.80 39.62 12.35
N VAL A 321 -6.30 39.82 11.13
CA VAL A 321 -5.71 38.75 10.27
C VAL A 321 -4.37 39.26 9.80
N LEU A 322 -3.34 38.46 10.01
CA LEU A 322 -1.99 38.69 9.54
C LEU A 322 -1.58 37.60 8.55
N ILE A 323 -1.22 37.98 7.33
CA ILE A 323 -0.61 37.13 6.32
C ILE A 323 0.86 37.53 6.25
N SER A 324 1.77 36.65 6.62
CA SER A 324 3.20 36.96 6.62
C SER A 324 4.01 35.95 5.83
N VAL A 325 5.06 36.45 5.18
CA VAL A 325 6.01 35.63 4.41
C VAL A 325 7.40 35.82 5.00
N ALA A 326 8.05 34.74 5.42
CA ALA A 326 9.37 34.75 6.01
C ALA A 326 10.23 33.62 5.45
N LYS A 327 11.55 33.81 5.46
CA LYS A 327 12.51 32.77 5.07
C LYS A 327 12.96 32.00 6.31
N GLU A 328 12.83 30.69 6.28
CA GLU A 328 13.37 29.80 7.29
C GLU A 328 14.31 28.80 6.60
N GLU A 329 15.61 28.89 6.87
CA GLU A 329 16.66 28.08 6.23
C GLU A 329 16.56 28.07 4.68
N ASN A 330 16.13 26.95 4.10
CA ASN A 330 15.94 26.75 2.65
C ASN A 330 14.47 26.78 2.23
N SER A 331 13.57 27.23 3.10
CA SER A 331 12.14 27.22 2.88
C SER A 331 11.55 28.64 2.92
N ALA A 332 10.52 28.86 2.14
CA ALA A 332 9.63 30.00 2.26
C ALA A 332 8.45 29.59 3.15
N VAL A 333 8.21 30.34 4.21
CA VAL A 333 7.12 30.08 5.15
C VAL A 333 6.08 31.19 4.99
N LEU A 334 4.89 30.79 4.54
CA LEU A 334 3.69 31.61 4.55
C LEU A 334 2.91 31.32 5.84
N THR A 335 2.66 32.33 6.64
CA THR A 335 1.84 32.21 7.86
C THR A 335 0.59 33.04 7.74
N VAL A 336 -0.56 32.42 7.97
CA VAL A 336 -1.84 33.12 8.12
C VAL A 336 -2.30 32.95 9.57
N LYS A 337 -2.40 34.06 10.28
CA LYS A 337 -2.79 34.13 11.69
C LYS A 337 -4.02 34.98 11.86
N ASP A 338 -5.02 34.47 12.59
CA ASP A 338 -6.22 35.19 12.97
C ASP A 338 -6.42 35.23 14.49
N SER A 339 -7.26 36.16 14.94
CA SER A 339 -7.72 36.28 16.33
C SER A 339 -9.14 35.73 16.53
N GLY A 340 -9.58 34.82 15.68
CA GLY A 340 -10.94 34.32 15.61
C GLY A 340 -11.32 33.32 16.70
N ILE A 341 -12.38 32.57 16.42
CA ILE A 341 -12.98 31.63 17.37
C ILE A 341 -12.08 30.42 17.70
N GLY A 342 -11.04 30.20 16.91
CA GLY A 342 -10.16 29.01 17.05
C GLY A 342 -10.87 27.70 16.73
N ILE A 343 -10.10 26.60 16.82
CA ILE A 343 -10.52 25.25 16.45
C ILE A 343 -10.25 24.29 17.61
N ALA A 344 -11.27 23.57 18.04
CA ALA A 344 -11.12 22.58 19.11
C ALA A 344 -10.19 21.41 18.66
N PRO A 345 -9.38 20.84 19.57
CA PRO A 345 -8.38 19.82 19.25
C PRO A 345 -8.94 18.62 18.48
N GLU A 346 -10.16 18.19 18.79
CA GLU A 346 -10.86 17.06 18.15
C GLU A 346 -11.15 17.27 16.66
N HIS A 347 -11.15 18.52 16.18
CA HIS A 347 -11.40 18.87 14.79
C HIS A 347 -10.13 19.16 13.99
N GLN A 348 -9.02 19.50 14.65
CA GLN A 348 -7.79 19.97 14.00
C GLN A 348 -7.19 19.01 13.00
N SER A 349 -7.25 17.70 13.27
CA SER A 349 -6.76 16.67 12.34
C SER A 349 -7.65 16.52 11.09
N ARG A 350 -8.92 16.94 11.20
CA ARG A 350 -9.96 16.68 10.20
C ARG A 350 -10.30 17.87 9.31
N ILE A 351 -9.96 19.10 9.70
CA ILE A 351 -10.34 20.30 8.94
C ILE A 351 -9.82 20.34 7.51
N PHE A 352 -8.80 19.53 7.17
CA PHE A 352 -8.27 19.38 5.82
C PHE A 352 -8.91 18.22 5.02
N GLU A 353 -9.88 17.50 5.61
CA GLU A 353 -10.70 16.51 4.91
C GLU A 353 -11.70 17.20 3.98
N ARG A 354 -12.00 16.58 2.83
CA ARG A 354 -12.99 17.10 1.87
C ARG A 354 -14.38 17.14 2.49
N PHE A 355 -15.11 18.25 2.35
CA PHE A 355 -16.45 18.49 2.90
C PHE A 355 -16.55 18.50 4.43
N TYR A 356 -15.41 18.49 5.13
CA TYR A 356 -15.43 18.56 6.59
C TYR A 356 -15.79 19.94 7.08
N ARG A 357 -16.66 20.01 8.10
CA ARG A 357 -17.11 21.24 8.77
C ARG A 357 -17.34 20.94 10.23
N VAL A 358 -16.86 21.82 11.10
CA VAL A 358 -17.01 21.68 12.57
C VAL A 358 -18.48 21.71 12.98
N ASP A 359 -19.28 22.60 12.36
CA ASP A 359 -20.70 22.72 12.65
C ASP A 359 -21.51 22.83 11.34
N LYS A 360 -22.36 21.82 11.07
CA LYS A 360 -23.22 21.78 9.89
C LYS A 360 -24.43 22.71 9.98
N SER A 361 -24.85 23.11 11.19
CA SER A 361 -26.05 23.89 11.40
C SER A 361 -25.82 25.41 11.29
N HIS A 362 -24.78 25.93 11.93
CA HIS A 362 -24.41 27.34 11.87
C HIS A 362 -23.69 27.72 10.56
N SER A 363 -23.09 26.78 9.92
CA SER A 363 -22.33 27.00 8.70
C SER A 363 -23.19 27.11 7.42
N LYS A 364 -24.51 26.82 7.48
CA LYS A 364 -25.44 27.17 6.38
C LYS A 364 -25.54 28.67 6.19
N ALA A 365 -25.53 29.47 7.27
CA ALA A 365 -25.53 30.93 7.22
C ALA A 365 -24.21 31.53 6.72
N SER A 366 -23.09 30.81 6.84
CA SER A 366 -21.76 31.29 6.45
C SER A 366 -21.27 30.83 5.07
N GLY A 367 -22.06 30.02 4.32
CA GLY A 367 -21.86 29.74 2.88
C GLY A 367 -20.63 28.90 2.49
N GLY A 368 -19.91 28.22 3.41
CA GLY A 368 -18.70 27.46 3.08
C GLY A 368 -19.01 26.09 2.48
N THR A 369 -18.25 25.70 1.46
CA THR A 369 -18.35 24.40 0.76
C THR A 369 -17.68 23.24 1.53
N GLY A 370 -16.76 23.54 2.45
CA GLY A 370 -15.90 22.52 3.11
C GLY A 370 -14.80 21.97 2.22
N LEU A 371 -14.56 22.59 1.06
CA LEU A 371 -13.52 22.19 0.11
C LEU A 371 -12.27 23.07 0.18
N GLY A 372 -12.37 24.32 0.63
CA GLY A 372 -11.27 25.29 0.60
C GLY A 372 -9.98 24.79 1.28
N LEU A 373 -10.06 24.26 2.52
CA LEU A 373 -8.85 23.75 3.20
C LEU A 373 -8.32 22.44 2.58
N SER A 374 -9.17 21.63 1.97
CA SER A 374 -8.71 20.46 1.22
C SER A 374 -7.97 20.87 -0.07
N ILE A 375 -8.43 21.91 -0.75
CA ILE A 375 -7.72 22.54 -1.90
C ILE A 375 -6.35 23.05 -1.45
N VAL A 376 -6.28 23.75 -0.32
CA VAL A 376 -5.01 24.21 0.29
C VAL A 376 -4.06 23.03 0.49
N LYS A 377 -4.51 21.94 1.12
CA LYS A 377 -3.69 20.75 1.36
C LYS A 377 -3.15 20.15 0.07
N HIS A 378 -4.00 19.93 -0.95
CA HIS A 378 -3.56 19.36 -2.23
C HIS A 378 -2.60 20.29 -2.98
N ALA A 379 -2.88 21.59 -3.00
CA ALA A 379 -2.01 22.58 -3.65
C ALA A 379 -0.64 22.64 -2.97
N VAL A 380 -0.57 22.65 -1.64
CA VAL A 380 0.69 22.63 -0.89
C VAL A 380 1.47 21.33 -1.13
N GLN A 381 0.80 20.19 -1.09
CA GLN A 381 1.44 18.90 -1.38
C GLN A 381 2.01 18.83 -2.81
N ARG A 382 1.30 19.37 -3.80
CA ARG A 382 1.78 19.47 -5.17
C ARG A 382 3.07 20.30 -5.33
N HIS A 383 3.26 21.27 -4.45
CA HIS A 383 4.48 22.09 -4.37
C HIS A 383 5.57 21.50 -3.47
N GLY A 384 5.40 20.25 -2.99
CA GLY A 384 6.35 19.60 -2.07
C GLY A 384 6.43 20.24 -0.69
N GLY A 385 5.39 21.00 -0.31
CA GLY A 385 5.31 21.71 0.95
C GLY A 385 4.66 20.93 2.08
N LYS A 386 4.66 21.54 3.26
CA LYS A 386 4.00 21.02 4.48
C LYS A 386 3.08 22.09 5.06
N ILE A 387 2.06 21.66 5.82
CA ILE A 387 1.15 22.52 6.55
C ILE A 387 1.28 22.21 8.04
N GLU A 388 1.41 23.25 8.84
CA GLU A 388 1.37 23.18 10.29
C GLU A 388 0.18 24.02 10.79
N LEU A 389 -0.51 23.54 11.83
CA LEU A 389 -1.69 24.16 12.40
C LEU A 389 -1.50 24.33 13.90
N GLU A 390 -1.69 25.52 14.38
CA GLU A 390 -1.78 25.86 15.81
C GLU A 390 -3.08 26.61 16.06
N SER A 391 -3.96 26.08 16.89
CA SER A 391 -5.24 26.71 17.18
C SER A 391 -5.72 26.37 18.58
N GLU A 392 -6.32 27.33 19.23
CA GLU A 392 -6.95 27.20 20.55
C GLU A 392 -8.30 27.92 20.55
N PRO A 393 -9.37 27.26 21.03
CA PRO A 393 -10.69 27.89 21.13
C PRO A 393 -10.63 29.23 21.85
N GLY A 394 -11.15 30.27 21.20
CA GLY A 394 -11.19 31.64 21.71
C GLY A 394 -9.89 32.44 21.61
N LYS A 395 -8.80 31.85 21.05
CA LYS A 395 -7.52 32.56 20.86
C LYS A 395 -7.11 32.73 19.38
N GLY A 396 -7.90 32.14 18.46
CA GLY A 396 -7.64 32.21 17.03
C GLY A 396 -6.88 31.01 16.48
N THR A 397 -6.47 31.13 15.21
CA THR A 397 -5.81 30.07 14.47
C THR A 397 -4.57 30.63 13.77
N THR A 398 -3.52 29.81 13.74
CA THR A 398 -2.30 30.07 12.97
C THR A 398 -2.05 28.88 12.05
N ILE A 399 -2.01 29.11 10.74
CA ILE A 399 -1.68 28.09 9.74
C ILE A 399 -0.39 28.52 9.06
N ARG A 400 0.62 27.65 9.10
CA ARG A 400 1.91 27.82 8.45
C ARG A 400 2.01 26.89 7.25
N VAL A 401 2.33 27.45 6.10
CA VAL A 401 2.61 26.70 4.85
C VAL A 401 4.08 26.84 4.54
N ILE A 402 4.78 25.72 4.58
CA ILE A 402 6.23 25.64 4.39
C ILE A 402 6.49 25.10 2.98
N LEU A 403 7.10 25.91 2.12
CA LEU A 403 7.40 25.58 0.72
C LEU A 403 8.90 25.60 0.47
N PRO A 404 9.44 24.74 -0.42
CA PRO A 404 10.84 24.83 -0.84
C PRO A 404 11.10 26.19 -1.50
N ALA A 405 12.08 26.94 -1.00
CA ALA A 405 12.49 28.20 -1.61
C ALA A 405 13.19 27.95 -2.96
N ALA A 406 12.90 28.80 -3.96
CA ALA A 406 13.66 28.78 -5.20
C ALA A 406 15.09 29.25 -4.93
N LYS A 407 16.06 28.50 -5.46
CA LYS A 407 17.47 28.86 -5.40
C LYS A 407 17.76 30.07 -6.26
#